data_f2a7d2d09960d1c9bea0a0510ae78e8c
#
_entry.id   f2a7d2d09960d1c9bea0a0510ae78e8c
#
_cell.length_a   1.000
_cell.length_b   1.000
_cell.length_c   1.000
_cell.angle_alpha   90.00
_cell.angle_beta   90.00
_cell.angle_gamma   90.00
#
_symmetry.space_group_name_H-M   'P 1'
#
loop_
_entity.id
_entity.type
_entity.pdbx_description
1 polymer ?
#
loop_
_entity_poly.entity_id
_entity_poly.type
_entity_poly.pdbx_seq_one_letter_code
_entity_poly.pdbx_strand_id
1 'polypeptide(L)'
;MKPTLVLVGRPNVGKSTLFNRLTRSRDAIVADLPGLTRDRHYGHGKLGRKPYLVVDTGGFEPLVKDGILHKMARQTEQAIAEADAVIFVVDGRSGLTPHDKEIANMLRRLERPVFVAVNKAEGMNSGMVEADFHELGLGEPNAISAAHGEGVRGLVDLALESFPEPGEEEEKSDAVRVAIVGRPNVGKSTLINTLLGEERVIAFDAPGTTRDSIEIDFERGGRQYVLVDTAGMRKRGKVFESIEKFSVVKTLQSIEDANVVILMVDAQADVSDQDAHIADFIVQSGRALVVAVNKWDGLDAYTREQTRLTLQRKLKFLDFAKFHFISARDNIGLEALFRSVDAAYAAAMTKLSTPRLARVLIDAVAKQAPPKHGVFRPKPRYAHQGGSNPPIIVVHGNAVDKITDSYRRYLEHTFREAFKLQGTPLRIQFVTSKNPFADKDKK
;
A
#
# COMPACT_ATOMS: atom_id res chain seq x y z
N MET A 1 -6.78 3.98 11.51
CA MET A 1 -5.59 3.22 11.03
C MET A 1 -6.00 1.78 10.73
N LYS A 2 -5.58 1.21 9.58
CA LYS A 2 -5.86 -0.19 9.26
C LYS A 2 -4.93 -1.12 10.04
N PRO A 3 -5.43 -2.18 10.71
CA PRO A 3 -4.57 -3.15 11.37
C PRO A 3 -3.66 -3.87 10.37
N THR A 4 -2.46 -4.20 10.81
CA THR A 4 -1.44 -4.89 10.00
C THR A 4 -1.25 -6.32 10.50
N LEU A 5 -1.50 -7.30 9.63
CA LEU A 5 -1.27 -8.71 9.86
C LEU A 5 0.06 -9.13 9.24
N VAL A 6 0.94 -9.77 10.01
CA VAL A 6 2.22 -10.29 9.52
C VAL A 6 2.16 -11.80 9.44
N LEU A 7 2.52 -12.38 8.28
CA LEU A 7 2.59 -13.82 8.07
C LEU A 7 4.00 -14.31 8.44
N VAL A 8 4.08 -15.24 9.37
CA VAL A 8 5.33 -15.84 9.87
C VAL A 8 5.27 -17.36 9.72
N GLY A 9 6.39 -18.01 9.54
CA GLY A 9 6.49 -19.46 9.46
C GLY A 9 7.72 -19.89 8.66
N ARG A 10 8.09 -21.15 8.74
CA ARG A 10 9.22 -21.71 8.00
C ARG A 10 9.02 -21.65 6.47
N PRO A 11 10.06 -21.81 5.66
CA PRO A 11 9.93 -21.92 4.19
C PRO A 11 8.93 -23.02 3.77
N ASN A 12 8.24 -22.80 2.65
CA ASN A 12 7.35 -23.77 2.00
C ASN A 12 6.07 -24.18 2.77
N VAL A 13 5.73 -23.53 3.88
CA VAL A 13 4.45 -23.79 4.59
C VAL A 13 3.26 -23.15 3.86
N GLY A 14 3.51 -22.31 2.84
CA GLY A 14 2.45 -21.69 2.04
C GLY A 14 2.12 -20.24 2.41
N LYS A 15 3.04 -19.51 3.06
CA LYS A 15 2.88 -18.07 3.39
C LYS A 15 2.51 -17.23 2.16
N SER A 16 3.28 -17.34 1.09
CA SER A 16 3.03 -16.56 -0.14
C SER A 16 1.74 -16.98 -0.85
N THR A 17 1.33 -18.25 -0.73
CA THR A 17 0.02 -18.71 -1.21
C THR A 17 -1.11 -18.07 -0.40
N LEU A 18 -0.97 -18.03 0.93
CA LEU A 18 -1.91 -17.35 1.81
C LEU A 18 -1.95 -15.85 1.54
N PHE A 19 -0.79 -15.20 1.42
CA PHE A 19 -0.67 -13.79 1.07
C PHE A 19 -1.44 -13.47 -0.23
N ASN A 20 -1.18 -14.22 -1.30
CA ASN A 20 -1.86 -14.05 -2.59
C ASN A 20 -3.38 -14.24 -2.47
N ARG A 21 -3.82 -15.17 -1.61
CA ARG A 21 -5.24 -15.38 -1.32
C ARG A 21 -5.85 -14.20 -0.58
N LEU A 22 -5.19 -13.70 0.45
CA LEU A 22 -5.65 -12.57 1.26
C LEU A 22 -5.74 -11.28 0.44
N THR A 23 -4.78 -11.02 -0.43
CA THR A 23 -4.73 -9.83 -1.29
C THR A 23 -5.53 -9.98 -2.58
N ARG A 24 -6.03 -11.21 -2.91
CA ARG A 24 -6.65 -11.55 -4.21
C ARG A 24 -5.81 -11.05 -5.38
N SER A 25 -4.49 -11.24 -5.31
CA SER A 25 -3.54 -10.71 -6.28
C SER A 25 -3.70 -11.26 -7.71
N ARG A 26 -4.49 -12.34 -7.92
CA ARG A 26 -4.89 -12.79 -9.27
C ARG A 26 -5.88 -11.86 -9.97
N ASP A 27 -6.68 -11.08 -9.18
CA ASP A 27 -7.62 -10.07 -9.70
C ASP A 27 -7.13 -8.63 -9.43
N ALA A 28 -6.07 -8.48 -8.64
CA ALA A 28 -5.39 -7.20 -8.55
C ALA A 28 -4.90 -6.90 -9.97
N ILE A 29 -5.33 -5.77 -10.49
CA ILE A 29 -4.85 -5.17 -11.72
C ILE A 29 -3.33 -5.28 -11.71
N VAL A 30 -2.82 -6.41 -12.18
CA VAL A 30 -1.46 -6.54 -12.61
C VAL A 30 -1.48 -5.81 -13.94
N ALA A 31 -1.39 -4.48 -13.88
CA ALA A 31 -0.79 -3.82 -15.00
C ALA A 31 0.56 -4.54 -15.14
N ASP A 32 0.76 -5.25 -16.25
CA ASP A 32 2.09 -5.67 -16.71
C ASP A 32 2.88 -4.37 -16.90
N LEU A 33 3.36 -3.81 -15.80
CA LEU A 33 4.23 -2.65 -15.79
C LEU A 33 5.64 -3.24 -15.97
N PRO A 34 6.27 -2.98 -17.11
CA PRO A 34 7.63 -3.45 -17.34
C PRO A 34 8.54 -2.89 -16.24
N GLY A 35 9.17 -3.78 -15.47
CA GLY A 35 10.10 -3.43 -14.41
C GLY A 35 9.62 -3.69 -12.97
N LEU A 36 8.39 -4.15 -12.75
CA LEU A 36 7.94 -4.61 -11.43
C LEU A 36 8.03 -6.12 -11.34
N THR A 37 8.85 -6.62 -10.41
CA THR A 37 8.93 -8.05 -10.11
C THR A 37 7.65 -8.55 -9.45
N ARG A 38 7.27 -9.81 -9.70
CA ARG A 38 6.03 -10.43 -9.17
C ARG A 38 6.05 -10.71 -7.67
N ASP A 39 7.16 -10.52 -7.01
CA ASP A 39 7.35 -10.86 -5.60
C ASP A 39 6.94 -9.67 -4.71
N ARG A 40 5.64 -9.58 -4.44
CA ARG A 40 5.08 -8.61 -3.50
C ARG A 40 5.06 -9.22 -2.11
N HIS A 41 5.63 -8.51 -1.14
CA HIS A 41 5.71 -8.95 0.24
C HIS A 41 4.73 -8.23 1.17
N TYR A 42 3.91 -7.32 0.63
CA TYR A 42 2.89 -6.58 1.37
C TYR A 42 1.74 -6.13 0.47
N GLY A 43 0.55 -5.95 1.05
CA GLY A 43 -0.62 -5.56 0.29
C GLY A 43 -1.87 -5.32 1.15
N HIS A 44 -2.94 -4.89 0.49
CA HIS A 44 -4.24 -4.72 1.14
C HIS A 44 -4.97 -6.05 1.21
N GLY A 45 -5.43 -6.42 2.41
CA GLY A 45 -6.32 -7.55 2.60
C GLY A 45 -7.70 -7.28 1.98
N LYS A 46 -8.19 -8.24 1.20
CA LYS A 46 -9.50 -8.19 0.51
C LYS A 46 -10.46 -9.27 1.00
N LEU A 47 -10.00 -10.16 1.87
CA LEU A 47 -10.81 -11.18 2.53
C LEU A 47 -11.08 -10.74 3.97
N GLY A 48 -12.26 -10.99 4.48
CA GLY A 48 -12.68 -10.60 5.83
C GLY A 48 -13.66 -9.41 5.81
N ARG A 49 -14.11 -9.00 6.99
CA ARG A 49 -15.12 -7.94 7.18
C ARG A 49 -14.49 -6.56 7.31
N LYS A 50 -13.31 -6.47 7.92
CA LYS A 50 -12.59 -5.22 8.18
C LYS A 50 -11.42 -5.05 7.20
N PRO A 51 -11.09 -3.81 6.77
CA PRO A 51 -9.91 -3.56 5.97
C PRO A 51 -8.63 -3.73 6.81
N TYR A 52 -7.58 -4.33 6.24
CA TYR A 52 -6.29 -4.54 6.89
C TYR A 52 -5.15 -4.53 5.88
N LEU A 53 -3.93 -4.40 6.40
CA LEU A 53 -2.70 -4.64 5.67
C LEU A 53 -2.18 -6.04 5.97
N VAL A 54 -1.55 -6.66 5.00
CA VAL A 54 -0.87 -7.95 5.18
C VAL A 54 0.57 -7.86 4.67
N VAL A 55 1.49 -8.44 5.44
CA VAL A 55 2.93 -8.50 5.15
C VAL A 55 3.37 -9.95 5.15
N ASP A 56 4.01 -10.41 4.07
CA ASP A 56 4.65 -11.73 3.97
C ASP A 56 6.14 -11.62 4.31
N THR A 57 6.57 -12.24 5.40
CA THR A 57 7.97 -12.26 5.79
C THR A 57 8.84 -13.20 4.95
N GLY A 58 8.22 -14.12 4.20
CA GLY A 58 8.95 -15.07 3.33
C GLY A 58 9.71 -14.41 2.18
N GLY A 59 9.32 -13.21 1.78
CA GLY A 59 10.01 -12.45 0.75
C GLY A 59 11.19 -11.62 1.23
N PHE A 60 11.45 -11.59 2.52
CA PHE A 60 12.66 -10.99 3.08
C PHE A 60 13.84 -11.98 3.18
N GLU A 61 13.67 -13.20 2.65
CA GLU A 61 14.71 -14.23 2.64
C GLU A 61 15.72 -13.99 1.51
N PRO A 62 16.98 -13.61 1.78
CA PRO A 62 18.02 -13.58 0.74
C PRO A 62 18.41 -15.00 0.31
N LEU A 63 18.57 -15.22 -0.97
CA LEU A 63 18.94 -16.50 -1.61
C LEU A 63 20.40 -16.94 -1.39
N VAL A 64 21.10 -16.55 -0.32
CA VAL A 64 22.53 -16.82 -0.09
C VAL A 64 22.79 -17.76 1.07
N LYS A 65 23.65 -18.72 0.85
CA LYS A 65 23.84 -19.97 1.62
C LYS A 65 24.63 -19.91 2.92
N ASP A 66 25.22 -18.80 3.39
CA ASP A 66 26.04 -18.80 4.61
C ASP A 66 25.92 -17.50 5.44
N GLY A 67 25.71 -17.65 6.73
CA GLY A 67 25.73 -16.57 7.74
C GLY A 67 24.44 -15.74 7.87
N ILE A 68 23.34 -16.14 7.28
CA ILE A 68 22.16 -15.34 6.93
C ILE A 68 21.04 -15.42 7.97
N LEU A 69 20.96 -16.48 8.77
CA LEU A 69 19.94 -16.65 9.80
C LEU A 69 19.82 -15.44 10.74
N HIS A 70 20.93 -14.76 11.05
CA HIS A 70 20.93 -13.59 11.93
C HIS A 70 20.39 -12.31 11.29
N LYS A 71 20.54 -12.09 9.97
CA LYS A 71 20.01 -10.91 9.30
C LYS A 71 18.51 -11.07 8.96
N MET A 72 18.10 -12.27 8.61
CA MET A 72 16.71 -12.64 8.38
C MET A 72 15.88 -12.52 9.66
N ALA A 73 16.40 -13.03 10.78
CA ALA A 73 15.77 -12.94 12.08
C ALA A 73 15.46 -11.48 12.44
N ARG A 74 16.37 -10.53 12.23
CA ARG A 74 16.17 -9.13 12.59
C ARG A 74 15.05 -8.43 11.81
N GLN A 75 14.91 -8.65 10.50
CA GLN A 75 13.85 -8.02 9.72
C GLN A 75 12.48 -8.62 10.05
N THR A 76 12.45 -9.95 10.22
CA THR A 76 11.24 -10.65 10.64
C THR A 76 10.84 -10.24 12.06
N GLU A 77 11.78 -10.20 13.02
CA GLU A 77 11.54 -9.71 14.38
C GLU A 77 11.01 -8.27 14.40
N GLN A 78 11.57 -7.40 13.56
CA GLN A 78 11.11 -6.02 13.45
C GLN A 78 9.70 -5.95 12.86
N ALA A 79 9.41 -6.68 11.78
CA ALA A 79 8.07 -6.73 11.19
C ALA A 79 7.03 -7.25 12.18
N ILE A 80 7.38 -8.28 12.97
CA ILE A 80 6.51 -8.84 14.00
C ILE A 80 6.30 -7.84 15.16
N ALA A 81 7.36 -7.16 15.62
CA ALA A 81 7.27 -6.18 16.69
C ALA A 81 6.37 -4.97 16.33
N GLU A 82 6.26 -4.65 15.05
CA GLU A 82 5.47 -3.54 14.52
C GLU A 82 4.08 -3.97 14.03
N ALA A 83 3.82 -5.28 13.94
CA ALA A 83 2.51 -5.83 13.56
C ALA A 83 1.46 -5.58 14.64
N ASP A 84 0.21 -5.42 14.23
CA ASP A 84 -0.93 -5.41 15.15
C ASP A 84 -1.35 -6.84 15.56
N ALA A 85 -1.19 -7.82 14.64
CA ALA A 85 -1.35 -9.25 14.92
C ALA A 85 -0.46 -10.09 14.00
N VAL A 86 -0.17 -11.32 14.43
CA VAL A 86 0.68 -12.27 13.70
C VAL A 86 -0.14 -13.50 13.32
N ILE A 87 -0.04 -13.93 12.07
CA ILE A 87 -0.54 -15.24 11.62
C ILE A 87 0.67 -16.15 11.47
N PHE A 88 0.79 -17.11 12.36
CA PHE A 88 1.84 -18.13 12.33
C PHE A 88 1.38 -19.32 11.48
N VAL A 89 1.97 -19.45 10.29
CA VAL A 89 1.60 -20.47 9.31
C VAL A 89 2.47 -21.70 9.48
N VAL A 90 1.86 -22.83 9.72
CA VAL A 90 2.49 -24.16 9.84
C VAL A 90 1.90 -25.11 8.78
N ASP A 91 2.60 -26.24 8.52
CA ASP A 91 2.21 -27.19 7.48
C ASP A 91 1.55 -28.42 8.12
N GLY A 92 0.22 -28.58 7.95
CA GLY A 92 -0.55 -29.69 8.50
C GLY A 92 -0.14 -31.07 7.94
N ARG A 93 0.40 -31.13 6.72
CA ARG A 93 0.85 -32.39 6.13
C ARG A 93 2.21 -32.86 6.67
N SER A 94 3.09 -31.91 6.97
CA SER A 94 4.41 -32.22 7.54
C SER A 94 4.35 -32.51 9.04
N GLY A 95 3.25 -32.15 9.72
CA GLY A 95 3.13 -32.17 11.17
C GLY A 95 4.03 -31.13 11.85
N LEU A 96 4.04 -31.16 13.17
CA LEU A 96 4.79 -30.23 14.00
C LEU A 96 6.31 -30.55 13.93
N THR A 97 7.10 -29.53 13.60
CA THR A 97 8.56 -29.67 13.48
C THR A 97 9.31 -28.90 14.60
N PRO A 98 10.58 -29.26 14.89
CA PRO A 98 11.41 -28.50 15.84
C PRO A 98 11.53 -27.01 15.48
N HIS A 99 11.60 -26.69 14.20
CA HIS A 99 11.67 -25.30 13.70
C HIS A 99 10.40 -24.51 14.01
N ASP A 100 9.22 -25.16 13.93
CA ASP A 100 7.96 -24.52 14.29
C ASP A 100 7.93 -24.20 15.80
N LYS A 101 8.51 -25.09 16.64
CA LYS A 101 8.66 -24.86 18.09
C LYS A 101 9.61 -23.71 18.42
N GLU A 102 10.72 -23.56 17.67
CA GLU A 102 11.64 -22.44 17.82
C GLU A 102 10.96 -21.10 17.49
N ILE A 103 10.24 -21.03 16.38
CA ILE A 103 9.46 -19.84 15.98
C ILE A 103 8.38 -19.55 17.04
N ALA A 104 7.66 -20.57 17.52
CA ALA A 104 6.65 -20.38 18.56
C ALA A 104 7.24 -19.84 19.86
N ASN A 105 8.45 -20.33 20.25
CA ASN A 105 9.17 -19.81 21.41
C ASN A 105 9.52 -18.32 21.26
N MET A 106 9.89 -17.89 20.07
CA MET A 106 10.14 -16.48 19.76
C MET A 106 8.83 -15.67 19.84
N LEU A 107 7.74 -16.15 19.22
CA LEU A 107 6.46 -15.46 19.18
C LEU A 107 5.83 -15.31 20.56
N ARG A 108 5.97 -16.28 21.46
CA ARG A 108 5.48 -16.21 22.85
C ARG A 108 6.12 -15.10 23.69
N ARG A 109 7.31 -14.62 23.32
CA ARG A 109 8.01 -13.51 24.00
C ARG A 109 7.52 -12.14 23.54
N LEU A 110 6.70 -12.11 22.51
CA LEU A 110 6.21 -10.86 21.93
C LEU A 110 4.79 -10.59 22.49
N GLU A 111 4.56 -9.37 22.92
CA GLU A 111 3.25 -8.91 23.43
C GLU A 111 2.27 -8.63 22.27
N ARG A 112 2.15 -9.54 21.33
CA ARG A 112 1.26 -9.38 20.16
C ARG A 112 0.33 -10.59 20.05
N PRO A 113 -0.93 -10.39 19.63
CA PRO A 113 -1.83 -11.49 19.33
C PRO A 113 -1.25 -12.38 18.22
N VAL A 114 -1.19 -13.70 18.48
CA VAL A 114 -0.70 -14.69 17.52
C VAL A 114 -1.81 -15.68 17.23
N PHE A 115 -2.06 -15.93 15.94
CA PHE A 115 -3.05 -16.88 15.45
C PHE A 115 -2.35 -17.98 14.67
N VAL A 116 -2.50 -19.23 15.11
CA VAL A 116 -1.88 -20.38 14.43
C VAL A 116 -2.76 -20.83 13.26
N ALA A 117 -2.17 -20.82 12.07
CA ALA A 117 -2.79 -21.27 10.82
C ALA A 117 -2.17 -22.60 10.38
N VAL A 118 -2.88 -23.70 10.56
CA VAL A 118 -2.46 -25.03 10.10
C VAL A 118 -2.86 -25.16 8.64
N ASN A 119 -1.94 -24.86 7.76
CA ASN A 119 -2.18 -24.82 6.31
C ASN A 119 -2.01 -26.19 5.65
N LYS A 120 -2.54 -26.34 4.44
CA LYS A 120 -2.56 -27.57 3.64
C LYS A 120 -3.45 -28.67 4.26
N ALA A 121 -4.49 -28.25 4.99
CA ALA A 121 -5.42 -29.13 5.66
C ALA A 121 -6.53 -29.69 4.74
N GLU A 122 -6.49 -29.39 3.44
CA GLU A 122 -7.49 -29.88 2.48
C GLU A 122 -7.57 -31.40 2.47
N GLY A 123 -8.80 -31.92 2.61
CA GLY A 123 -9.09 -33.35 2.66
C GLY A 123 -8.74 -34.06 3.97
N MET A 124 -8.28 -33.32 4.98
CA MET A 124 -7.97 -33.85 6.30
C MET A 124 -9.09 -33.52 7.30
N ASN A 125 -9.20 -34.32 8.38
CA ASN A 125 -10.09 -33.99 9.48
C ASN A 125 -9.46 -32.84 10.29
N SER A 126 -10.12 -31.68 10.38
CA SER A 126 -9.62 -30.48 11.03
C SER A 126 -9.18 -30.73 12.47
N GLY A 127 -10.03 -31.39 13.28
CA GLY A 127 -9.70 -31.65 14.68
C GLY A 127 -8.47 -32.55 14.88
N MET A 128 -8.21 -33.48 13.96
CA MET A 128 -7.01 -34.34 14.03
C MET A 128 -5.75 -33.57 13.61
N VAL A 129 -5.86 -32.73 12.57
CA VAL A 129 -4.73 -31.94 12.07
C VAL A 129 -4.31 -30.83 13.04
N GLU A 130 -5.26 -30.26 13.75
CA GLU A 130 -5.03 -29.21 14.74
C GLU A 130 -4.42 -29.76 16.04
N ALA A 131 -4.69 -31.00 16.39
CA ALA A 131 -4.34 -31.60 17.69
C ALA A 131 -2.84 -31.47 18.04
N ASP A 132 -1.95 -31.77 17.11
CA ASP A 132 -0.50 -31.73 17.33
C ASP A 132 0.00 -30.29 17.54
N PHE A 133 -0.68 -29.29 17.00
CA PHE A 133 -0.25 -27.90 17.03
C PHE A 133 -0.67 -27.15 18.30
N HIS A 134 -1.50 -27.74 19.15
CA HIS A 134 -1.76 -27.20 20.49
C HIS A 134 -0.48 -27.17 21.35
N GLU A 135 0.49 -28.06 21.07
CA GLU A 135 1.80 -28.08 21.74
C GLU A 135 2.57 -26.75 21.56
N LEU A 136 2.25 -25.96 20.54
CA LEU A 136 2.86 -24.64 20.32
C LEU A 136 2.52 -23.64 21.43
N GLY A 137 1.40 -23.81 22.15
CA GLY A 137 0.99 -22.92 23.24
C GLY A 137 0.75 -21.48 22.81
N LEU A 138 0.18 -21.28 21.61
CA LEU A 138 -0.14 -19.98 21.01
C LEU A 138 -1.66 -19.79 20.78
N GLY A 139 -2.49 -20.45 21.58
CA GLY A 139 -3.94 -20.45 21.43
C GLY A 139 -4.43 -21.59 20.52
N GLU A 140 -5.70 -21.49 20.11
CA GLU A 140 -6.37 -22.51 19.27
C GLU A 140 -5.79 -22.50 17.85
N PRO A 141 -5.30 -23.67 17.35
CA PRO A 141 -4.91 -23.79 15.95
C PRO A 141 -6.13 -23.72 15.03
N ASN A 142 -5.96 -23.19 13.84
CA ASN A 142 -7.01 -23.06 12.85
C ASN A 142 -6.61 -23.78 11.56
N ALA A 143 -7.31 -24.85 11.21
CA ALA A 143 -7.09 -25.58 9.97
C ALA A 143 -7.55 -24.74 8.77
N ILE A 144 -6.63 -24.53 7.81
CA ILE A 144 -6.90 -23.79 6.60
C ILE A 144 -6.34 -24.48 5.35
N SER A 145 -6.89 -24.13 4.20
CA SER A 145 -6.27 -24.39 2.90
C SER A 145 -6.07 -23.07 2.15
N ALA A 146 -4.86 -22.55 2.17
CA ALA A 146 -4.53 -21.33 1.43
C ALA A 146 -4.73 -21.51 -0.09
N ALA A 147 -4.52 -22.72 -0.62
CA ALA A 147 -4.71 -23.02 -2.03
C ALA A 147 -6.19 -23.01 -2.45
N HIS A 148 -7.07 -23.56 -1.62
CA HIS A 148 -8.51 -23.67 -1.91
C HIS A 148 -9.34 -22.56 -1.28
N GLY A 149 -8.84 -21.91 -0.21
CA GLY A 149 -9.50 -20.80 0.50
C GLY A 149 -10.37 -21.26 1.67
N GLU A 150 -10.36 -22.56 2.00
CA GLU A 150 -11.10 -23.13 3.12
C GLU A 150 -10.53 -22.62 4.46
N GLY A 151 -11.36 -22.21 5.40
CA GLY A 151 -10.98 -21.70 6.72
C GLY A 151 -10.35 -20.30 6.73
N VAL A 152 -9.80 -19.81 5.59
CA VAL A 152 -9.01 -18.58 5.53
C VAL A 152 -9.80 -17.35 5.97
N ARG A 153 -11.07 -17.23 5.58
CA ARG A 153 -11.90 -16.08 5.96
C ARG A 153 -12.17 -16.06 7.47
N GLY A 154 -12.49 -17.23 8.05
CA GLY A 154 -12.72 -17.36 9.50
C GLY A 154 -11.47 -16.95 10.30
N LEU A 155 -10.29 -17.40 9.90
CA LEU A 155 -9.01 -17.02 10.50
C LEU A 155 -8.79 -15.49 10.47
N VAL A 156 -9.05 -14.84 9.33
CA VAL A 156 -8.90 -13.39 9.20
C VAL A 156 -9.91 -12.65 10.07
N ASP A 157 -11.17 -13.05 10.05
CA ASP A 157 -12.22 -12.42 10.86
C ASP A 157 -11.89 -12.56 12.37
N LEU A 158 -11.36 -13.72 12.80
CA LEU A 158 -10.86 -13.95 14.17
C LEU A 158 -9.67 -13.04 14.50
N ALA A 159 -8.67 -12.96 13.61
CA ALA A 159 -7.50 -12.12 13.82
C ALA A 159 -7.82 -10.63 13.89
N LEU A 160 -8.93 -10.20 13.30
CA LEU A 160 -9.39 -8.81 13.28
C LEU A 160 -10.51 -8.52 14.29
N GLU A 161 -10.95 -9.49 15.08
CA GLU A 161 -12.09 -9.34 15.98
C GLU A 161 -11.89 -8.22 17.01
N SER A 162 -10.72 -8.16 17.64
CA SER A 162 -10.35 -7.17 18.66
C SER A 162 -10.16 -5.75 18.14
N PHE A 163 -10.07 -5.56 16.82
CA PHE A 163 -9.88 -4.24 16.23
C PHE A 163 -11.22 -3.54 15.99
N PRO A 164 -11.31 -2.22 16.20
CA PRO A 164 -12.55 -1.49 15.99
C PRO A 164 -13.01 -1.59 14.52
N GLU A 165 -14.32 -1.52 14.33
CA GLU A 165 -14.90 -1.29 13.01
C GLU A 165 -14.36 0.04 12.46
N PRO A 166 -14.18 0.17 11.12
CA PRO A 166 -13.87 1.47 10.54
C PRO A 166 -14.95 2.45 10.98
N GLY A 167 -14.64 3.33 11.93
CA GLY A 167 -15.57 4.37 12.38
C GLY A 167 -15.95 5.29 11.22
N GLU A 168 -17.11 5.92 11.32
CA GLU A 168 -17.44 7.11 10.56
C GLU A 168 -16.28 8.10 10.77
N GLU A 169 -15.71 8.59 9.67
CA GLU A 169 -14.49 9.38 9.62
C GLU A 169 -14.48 10.43 10.74
N GLU A 170 -13.47 10.38 11.64
CA GLU A 170 -13.17 11.46 12.58
C GLU A 170 -13.26 12.80 11.86
N GLU A 171 -13.84 13.80 12.50
CA GLU A 171 -14.06 15.13 11.94
C GLU A 171 -12.85 15.60 11.15
N LYS A 172 -13.05 15.86 9.87
CA LYS A 172 -11.99 16.22 8.93
C LYS A 172 -11.35 17.52 9.40
N SER A 173 -10.21 17.42 10.04
CA SER A 173 -9.30 18.54 10.17
C SER A 173 -9.00 19.04 8.74
N ASP A 174 -9.10 20.34 8.51
CA ASP A 174 -8.75 20.95 7.20
C ASP A 174 -7.26 20.81 6.87
N ALA A 175 -6.47 20.28 7.79
CA ALA A 175 -5.03 20.07 7.65
C ALA A 175 -4.73 18.93 6.68
N VAL A 176 -3.75 19.14 5.81
CA VAL A 176 -3.29 18.14 4.85
C VAL A 176 -2.37 17.14 5.54
N ARG A 177 -2.77 15.88 5.62
CA ARG A 177 -1.95 14.80 6.19
C ARG A 177 -0.92 14.35 5.17
N VAL A 178 0.36 14.50 5.48
CA VAL A 178 1.49 14.22 4.58
C VAL A 178 2.38 13.14 5.18
N ALA A 179 2.62 12.06 4.44
CA ALA A 179 3.67 11.10 4.75
C ALA A 179 4.92 11.34 3.90
N ILE A 180 6.10 11.23 4.50
CA ILE A 180 7.38 11.28 3.79
C ILE A 180 8.00 9.89 3.82
N VAL A 181 8.04 9.23 2.67
CA VAL A 181 8.49 7.83 2.56
C VAL A 181 9.64 7.69 1.55
N GLY A 182 10.36 6.60 1.63
CA GLY A 182 11.50 6.28 0.77
C GLY A 182 12.51 5.40 1.50
N ARG A 183 13.52 4.91 0.79
CA ARG A 183 14.59 4.08 1.33
C ARG A 183 15.36 4.75 2.49
N PRO A 184 16.10 4.00 3.30
CA PRO A 184 17.07 4.58 4.23
C PRO A 184 18.06 5.52 3.51
N ASN A 185 18.49 6.57 4.20
CA ASN A 185 19.52 7.52 3.74
C ASN A 185 19.19 8.37 2.50
N VAL A 186 17.94 8.35 1.99
CA VAL A 186 17.52 9.25 0.89
C VAL A 186 17.35 10.71 1.35
N GLY A 187 17.40 10.98 2.68
CA GLY A 187 17.32 12.31 3.24
C GLY A 187 15.97 12.69 3.85
N LYS A 188 15.10 11.71 4.20
CA LYS A 188 13.81 11.97 4.86
C LYS A 188 13.96 12.80 6.13
N SER A 189 14.86 12.37 7.02
CA SER A 189 15.16 13.08 8.28
C SER A 189 15.67 14.49 8.05
N THR A 190 16.50 14.68 7.01
CA THR A 190 16.99 16.02 6.63
C THR A 190 15.85 16.90 6.16
N LEU A 191 14.97 16.38 5.29
CA LEU A 191 13.81 17.13 4.81
C LEU A 191 12.90 17.57 5.96
N ILE A 192 12.58 16.64 6.87
CA ILE A 192 11.72 16.96 8.02
C ILE A 192 12.40 17.98 8.93
N ASN A 193 13.69 17.82 9.24
CA ASN A 193 14.41 18.79 10.07
C ASN A 193 14.45 20.20 9.42
N THR A 194 14.63 20.28 8.11
CA THR A 194 14.60 21.55 7.37
C THR A 194 13.21 22.18 7.46
N LEU A 195 12.15 21.39 7.25
CA LEU A 195 10.76 21.87 7.38
C LEU A 195 10.46 22.39 8.79
N LEU A 196 10.86 21.64 9.82
CA LEU A 196 10.59 22.00 11.22
C LEU A 196 11.50 23.13 11.73
N GLY A 197 12.67 23.35 11.11
CA GLY A 197 13.60 24.43 11.46
C GLY A 197 13.19 25.80 10.94
N GLU A 198 12.38 25.87 9.89
CA GLU A 198 11.95 27.12 9.25
C GLU A 198 10.58 27.62 9.69
N GLU A 199 9.76 26.76 10.30
CA GLU A 199 8.35 27.03 10.50
C GLU A 199 7.93 26.96 11.97
N ARG A 200 6.84 27.67 12.30
CA ARG A 200 6.24 27.62 13.65
C ARG A 200 5.65 26.23 13.89
N VAL A 201 6.43 25.37 14.52
CA VAL A 201 5.98 24.05 14.95
C VAL A 201 5.15 24.21 16.22
N ILE A 202 3.86 23.96 16.12
CA ILE A 202 3.00 23.78 17.28
C ILE A 202 2.92 22.27 17.52
N ALA A 203 3.87 21.73 18.26
CA ALA A 203 3.78 20.33 18.70
C ALA A 203 2.73 20.23 19.81
N PHE A 204 1.57 19.71 19.51
CA PHE A 204 0.60 19.30 20.52
C PHE A 204 0.95 17.88 20.98
N ASP A 205 1.42 17.73 22.20
CA ASP A 205 1.38 16.46 22.91
C ASP A 205 -0.08 16.24 23.34
N ALA A 206 -0.87 15.55 22.53
CA ALA A 206 -2.18 15.07 22.97
C ALA A 206 -1.96 13.80 23.81
N PRO A 207 -2.20 13.85 25.14
CA PRO A 207 -2.13 12.65 25.97
C PRO A 207 -3.38 11.81 25.67
N GLY A 208 -3.19 10.58 25.16
CA GLY A 208 -4.29 9.64 25.02
C GLY A 208 -4.26 8.71 23.81
N THR A 209 -3.32 8.85 22.89
CA THR A 209 -3.20 7.90 21.77
C THR A 209 -2.18 6.79 22.11
N THR A 210 -2.69 5.65 22.52
CA THR A 210 -1.96 4.44 22.89
C THR A 210 -1.34 3.69 21.68
N ARG A 211 -0.95 4.40 20.61
CA ARG A 211 -0.21 3.83 19.48
C ARG A 211 0.94 4.76 19.10
N ASP A 212 2.12 4.19 18.89
CA ASP A 212 3.44 4.82 18.67
C ASP A 212 3.57 5.74 17.43
N SER A 213 2.51 6.26 16.84
CA SER A 213 2.57 7.21 15.73
C SER A 213 2.61 8.65 16.26
N ILE A 214 3.73 9.32 16.07
CA ILE A 214 3.88 10.73 16.44
C ILE A 214 3.51 11.56 15.19
N GLU A 215 2.44 12.31 15.33
CA GLU A 215 2.01 13.32 14.36
C GLU A 215 2.63 14.66 14.72
N ILE A 216 3.08 15.43 13.73
CA ILE A 216 3.62 16.77 13.93
C ILE A 216 2.83 17.75 13.06
N ASP A 217 2.14 18.66 13.74
CA ASP A 217 1.45 19.76 13.08
C ASP A 217 2.45 20.86 12.72
N PHE A 218 2.34 21.37 11.51
CA PHE A 218 3.12 22.53 11.07
C PHE A 218 2.33 23.37 10.10
N GLU A 219 2.68 24.65 9.99
CA GLU A 219 2.08 25.59 9.06
C GLU A 219 3.09 26.02 8.01
N ARG A 220 2.69 26.02 6.74
CA ARG A 220 3.51 26.53 5.63
C ARG A 220 2.66 27.33 4.64
N GLY A 221 3.10 28.55 4.36
CA GLY A 221 2.38 29.41 3.41
C GLY A 221 0.93 29.69 3.78
N GLY A 222 0.58 29.72 5.08
CA GLY A 222 -0.77 29.93 5.59
C GLY A 222 -1.66 28.68 5.54
N ARG A 223 -1.09 27.50 5.25
CA ARG A 223 -1.81 26.22 5.24
C ARG A 223 -1.31 25.28 6.33
N GLN A 224 -2.25 24.58 6.96
CA GLN A 224 -1.98 23.60 8.01
C GLN A 224 -1.69 22.23 7.41
N TYR A 225 -0.64 21.57 7.92
CA TYR A 225 -0.22 20.23 7.56
C TYR A 225 0.00 19.38 8.80
N VAL A 226 -0.18 18.08 8.65
CA VAL A 226 0.15 17.07 9.66
C VAL A 226 1.15 16.10 9.04
N LEU A 227 2.38 16.05 9.55
CA LEU A 227 3.33 14.99 9.21
C LEU A 227 2.96 13.71 9.94
N VAL A 228 2.68 12.66 9.19
CA VAL A 228 2.30 11.35 9.72
C VAL A 228 3.55 10.52 9.98
N ASP A 229 3.58 9.82 11.13
CA ASP A 229 4.61 8.88 11.56
C ASP A 229 6.05 9.44 11.59
N THR A 230 6.26 10.39 12.48
CA THR A 230 7.60 10.91 12.77
C THR A 230 8.29 10.18 13.94
N ALA A 231 7.73 9.06 14.44
CA ALA A 231 8.20 8.34 15.63
C ALA A 231 9.66 7.91 15.60
N GLY A 232 10.17 7.55 14.41
CA GLY A 232 11.60 7.22 14.24
C GLY A 232 12.55 8.39 14.48
N MET A 233 12.04 9.62 14.57
CA MET A 233 12.85 10.85 14.59
C MET A 233 12.93 11.55 15.95
N ARG A 234 11.90 11.45 16.81
CA ARG A 234 11.91 12.09 18.15
C ARG A 234 12.90 11.49 19.16
N LYS A 235 13.29 10.22 19.02
CA LYS A 235 14.31 9.61 19.91
C LYS A 235 15.73 10.16 19.73
N ARG A 236 15.94 11.13 18.82
CA ARG A 236 17.26 11.64 18.41
C ARG A 236 17.70 12.96 19.07
N GLY A 237 17.00 13.44 20.06
CA GLY A 237 17.36 14.71 20.71
C GLY A 237 18.75 14.78 21.38
N LYS A 238 19.54 13.71 21.45
CA LYS A 238 20.87 13.70 22.10
C LYS A 238 21.95 12.76 21.59
N VAL A 239 21.73 11.92 20.56
CA VAL A 239 22.83 11.03 20.05
C VAL A 239 22.81 11.01 18.54
N PHE A 240 23.84 11.58 17.92
CA PHE A 240 24.26 11.35 16.54
C PHE A 240 24.62 9.86 16.40
N GLU A 241 24.21 9.23 15.27
CA GLU A 241 24.50 7.83 14.90
C GLU A 241 23.62 6.74 15.53
N SER A 242 22.34 6.72 15.18
CA SER A 242 21.64 5.44 15.13
C SER A 242 21.18 5.18 13.69
N ILE A 243 21.63 4.05 13.13
CA ILE A 243 21.25 3.54 11.82
C ILE A 243 19.72 3.67 11.67
N GLU A 244 19.27 4.44 10.66
CA GLU A 244 17.86 4.61 10.33
C GLU A 244 17.30 3.21 9.99
N LYS A 245 16.60 2.59 10.94
CA LYS A 245 16.00 1.28 10.72
C LYS A 245 14.81 1.47 9.79
N PHE A 246 14.90 0.94 8.59
CA PHE A 246 13.79 0.91 7.66
C PHE A 246 12.74 -0.06 8.18
N SER A 247 11.56 0.46 8.49
CA SER A 247 10.39 -0.30 8.84
C SER A 247 9.42 -0.31 7.67
N VAL A 248 9.21 -1.48 7.09
CA VAL A 248 8.21 -1.66 6.03
C VAL A 248 6.82 -1.42 6.59
N VAL A 249 6.50 -2.01 7.74
CA VAL A 249 5.16 -1.91 8.35
C VAL A 249 4.80 -0.46 8.63
N LYS A 250 5.68 0.30 9.29
CA LYS A 250 5.45 1.72 9.57
C LYS A 250 5.31 2.54 8.30
N THR A 251 6.14 2.29 7.29
CA THR A 251 6.02 2.96 5.99
C THR A 251 4.65 2.73 5.36
N LEU A 252 4.14 1.49 5.41
CA LEU A 252 2.82 1.16 4.86
C LEU A 252 1.70 1.83 5.65
N GLN A 253 1.79 1.84 6.98
CA GLN A 253 0.84 2.52 7.86
C GLN A 253 0.82 4.03 7.59
N SER A 254 1.99 4.67 7.49
CA SER A 254 2.10 6.09 7.17
C SER A 254 1.46 6.45 5.83
N ILE A 255 1.65 5.60 4.80
CA ILE A 255 1.00 5.79 3.50
C ILE A 255 -0.52 5.72 3.65
N GLU A 256 -1.05 4.77 4.43
CA GLU A 256 -2.48 4.60 4.62
C GLU A 256 -3.14 5.76 5.38
N ASP A 257 -2.41 6.38 6.29
CA ASP A 257 -2.94 7.48 7.11
C ASP A 257 -2.77 8.86 6.47
N ALA A 258 -1.99 8.96 5.40
CA ALA A 258 -1.77 10.20 4.67
C ALA A 258 -2.86 10.50 3.62
N ASN A 259 -3.07 11.78 3.33
CA ASN A 259 -3.79 12.23 2.15
C ASN A 259 -2.85 12.31 0.94
N VAL A 260 -1.64 12.83 1.17
CA VAL A 260 -0.59 12.99 0.16
C VAL A 260 0.69 12.33 0.64
N VAL A 261 1.35 11.60 -0.23
CA VAL A 261 2.64 10.98 0.05
C VAL A 261 3.73 11.69 -0.75
N ILE A 262 4.81 12.07 -0.07
CA ILE A 262 6.04 12.51 -0.71
C ILE A 262 6.97 11.29 -0.76
N LEU A 263 7.17 10.75 -1.96
CA LEU A 263 8.14 9.69 -2.20
C LEU A 263 9.51 10.31 -2.45
N MET A 264 10.44 10.09 -1.51
CA MET A 264 11.82 10.55 -1.66
C MET A 264 12.69 9.50 -2.34
N VAL A 265 13.40 9.94 -3.39
CA VAL A 265 14.36 9.13 -4.16
C VAL A 265 15.72 9.84 -4.10
N ASP A 266 16.80 9.08 -3.99
CA ASP A 266 18.16 9.60 -3.98
C ASP A 266 18.67 9.80 -5.43
N ALA A 267 19.00 11.03 -5.81
CA ALA A 267 19.51 11.35 -7.13
C ALA A 267 20.93 10.79 -7.39
N GLN A 268 21.70 10.53 -6.33
CA GLN A 268 23.07 10.02 -6.38
C GLN A 268 23.13 8.48 -6.44
N ALA A 269 21.98 7.81 -6.27
CA ALA A 269 21.86 6.37 -6.34
C ALA A 269 20.84 5.94 -7.40
N ASP A 270 21.05 4.78 -8.01
CA ASP A 270 20.07 4.24 -8.94
C ASP A 270 18.71 3.99 -8.25
N VAL A 271 17.63 4.24 -8.97
CA VAL A 271 16.28 3.82 -8.57
C VAL A 271 16.27 2.30 -8.42
N SER A 272 16.02 1.82 -7.21
CA SER A 272 15.97 0.40 -6.90
C SER A 272 14.57 -0.18 -7.06
N ASP A 273 14.49 -1.51 -7.05
CA ASP A 273 13.21 -2.21 -7.02
C ASP A 273 12.40 -1.86 -5.76
N GLN A 274 13.06 -1.58 -4.64
CA GLN A 274 12.41 -1.13 -3.40
C GLN A 274 11.72 0.23 -3.58
N ASP A 275 12.33 1.19 -4.29
CA ASP A 275 11.68 2.47 -4.61
C ASP A 275 10.43 2.26 -5.46
N ALA A 276 10.52 1.37 -6.46
CA ALA A 276 9.40 1.02 -7.33
C ALA A 276 8.27 0.31 -6.58
N HIS A 277 8.60 -0.59 -5.63
CA HIS A 277 7.60 -1.27 -4.79
C HIS A 277 6.87 -0.30 -3.86
N ILE A 278 7.59 0.63 -3.20
CA ILE A 278 6.96 1.67 -2.38
C ILE A 278 6.04 2.54 -3.25
N ALA A 279 6.50 2.95 -4.42
CA ALA A 279 5.71 3.74 -5.37
C ALA A 279 4.42 3.01 -5.81
N ASP A 280 4.52 1.72 -6.15
CA ASP A 280 3.37 0.88 -6.51
C ASP A 280 2.37 0.76 -5.36
N PHE A 281 2.85 0.58 -4.11
CA PHE A 281 1.98 0.52 -2.95
C PHE A 281 1.22 1.85 -2.74
N ILE A 282 1.88 3.00 -2.91
CA ILE A 282 1.22 4.32 -2.81
C ILE A 282 0.09 4.42 -3.85
N VAL A 283 0.35 4.01 -5.10
CA VAL A 283 -0.67 4.00 -6.16
C VAL A 283 -1.83 3.08 -5.81
N GLN A 284 -1.53 1.88 -5.30
CA GLN A 284 -2.57 0.92 -4.88
C GLN A 284 -3.38 1.38 -3.67
N SER A 285 -2.75 2.08 -2.73
CA SER A 285 -3.44 2.72 -1.61
C SER A 285 -4.36 3.86 -2.08
N GLY A 286 -4.13 4.35 -3.30
CA GLY A 286 -4.92 5.44 -3.88
C GLY A 286 -4.54 6.81 -3.33
N ARG A 287 -3.40 6.93 -2.65
CA ARG A 287 -2.97 8.20 -2.07
C ARG A 287 -2.41 9.13 -3.14
N ALA A 288 -2.65 10.43 -2.98
CA ALA A 288 -2.00 11.42 -3.82
C ALA A 288 -0.49 11.36 -3.65
N LEU A 289 0.27 11.61 -4.71
CA LEU A 289 1.71 11.34 -4.77
C LEU A 289 2.46 12.51 -5.41
N VAL A 290 3.53 12.91 -4.75
CA VAL A 290 4.56 13.80 -5.30
C VAL A 290 5.92 13.12 -5.12
N VAL A 291 6.78 13.15 -6.13
CA VAL A 291 8.11 12.53 -6.07
C VAL A 291 9.17 13.62 -5.83
N ALA A 292 9.95 13.44 -4.77
CA ALA A 292 11.06 14.33 -4.42
C ALA A 292 12.40 13.62 -4.71
N VAL A 293 13.08 14.03 -5.77
CA VAL A 293 14.41 13.53 -6.15
C VAL A 293 15.44 14.39 -5.43
N ASN A 294 15.94 13.87 -4.30
CA ASN A 294 16.80 14.59 -3.37
C ASN A 294 18.29 14.45 -3.69
N LYS A 295 19.12 15.29 -3.08
CA LYS A 295 20.59 15.39 -3.29
C LYS A 295 20.97 15.83 -4.71
N TRP A 296 20.11 16.64 -5.32
CA TRP A 296 20.28 17.12 -6.68
C TRP A 296 21.44 18.13 -6.81
N ASP A 297 21.78 18.79 -5.73
CA ASP A 297 22.87 19.78 -5.60
C ASP A 297 24.25 19.19 -5.94
N GLY A 298 24.49 17.92 -5.57
CA GLY A 298 25.77 17.24 -5.75
C GLY A 298 26.02 16.62 -7.14
N LEU A 299 25.17 16.87 -8.15
CA LEU A 299 25.27 16.24 -9.46
C LEU A 299 25.75 17.20 -10.55
N ASP A 300 26.65 16.71 -11.43
CA ASP A 300 26.99 17.39 -12.68
C ASP A 300 25.87 17.31 -13.73
N ALA A 301 26.00 18.08 -14.82
CA ALA A 301 24.96 18.16 -15.85
C ALA A 301 24.68 16.81 -16.55
N TYR A 302 25.72 16.02 -16.80
CA TYR A 302 25.58 14.71 -17.44
C TYR A 302 24.83 13.73 -16.55
N THR A 303 25.23 13.63 -15.28
CA THR A 303 24.57 12.75 -14.30
C THR A 303 23.13 13.15 -14.06
N ARG A 304 22.82 14.45 -14.03
CA ARG A 304 21.43 14.96 -13.94
C ARG A 304 20.56 14.43 -15.09
N GLU A 305 21.06 14.46 -16.31
CA GLU A 305 20.31 13.98 -17.47
C GLU A 305 20.11 12.45 -17.43
N GLN A 306 21.14 11.68 -17.08
CA GLN A 306 21.04 10.23 -16.92
C GLN A 306 20.04 9.84 -15.83
N THR A 307 20.04 10.55 -14.71
CA THR A 307 19.10 10.36 -13.62
C THR A 307 17.65 10.61 -14.08
N ARG A 308 17.40 11.68 -14.84
CA ARG A 308 16.06 11.96 -15.41
C ARG A 308 15.57 10.83 -16.32
N LEU A 309 16.43 10.36 -17.22
CA LEU A 309 16.10 9.25 -18.13
C LEU A 309 15.81 7.95 -17.37
N THR A 310 16.58 7.67 -16.33
CA THR A 310 16.39 6.49 -15.48
C THR A 310 15.07 6.56 -14.71
N LEU A 311 14.74 7.70 -14.12
CA LEU A 311 13.47 7.95 -13.45
C LEU A 311 12.28 7.76 -14.40
N GLN A 312 12.33 8.38 -15.59
CA GLN A 312 11.29 8.23 -16.60
C GLN A 312 11.09 6.78 -17.05
N ARG A 313 12.15 5.98 -17.13
CA ARG A 313 12.08 4.58 -17.51
C ARG A 313 11.54 3.70 -16.39
N LYS A 314 12.12 3.81 -15.18
CA LYS A 314 11.79 2.92 -14.05
C LYS A 314 10.47 3.29 -13.35
N LEU A 315 10.10 4.55 -13.32
CA LEU A 315 8.88 5.07 -12.69
C LEU A 315 7.85 5.58 -13.71
N LYS A 316 7.86 5.04 -14.92
CA LYS A 316 6.94 5.43 -16.01
C LYS A 316 5.46 5.34 -15.61
N PHE A 317 5.11 4.42 -14.71
CA PHE A 317 3.74 4.24 -14.22
C PHE A 317 3.25 5.38 -13.30
N LEU A 318 4.15 6.29 -12.89
CA LEU A 318 3.85 7.50 -12.13
C LEU A 318 3.65 8.72 -13.04
N ASP A 319 3.11 8.55 -14.25
CA ASP A 319 2.90 9.61 -15.24
C ASP A 319 1.99 10.75 -14.75
N PHE A 320 1.15 10.46 -13.75
CA PHE A 320 0.27 11.42 -13.11
C PHE A 320 0.96 12.26 -12.02
N ALA A 321 2.09 11.80 -11.46
CA ALA A 321 2.79 12.45 -10.36
C ALA A 321 3.78 13.51 -10.87
N LYS A 322 4.00 14.56 -10.08
CA LYS A 322 5.06 15.52 -10.35
C LYS A 322 6.37 15.10 -9.70
N PHE A 323 7.46 15.27 -10.45
CA PHE A 323 8.83 15.06 -9.99
C PHE A 323 9.47 16.41 -9.68
N HIS A 324 9.99 16.56 -8.46
CA HIS A 324 10.73 17.73 -8.01
C HIS A 324 12.18 17.34 -7.70
N PHE A 325 13.11 18.06 -8.29
CA PHE A 325 14.54 17.90 -8.03
C PHE A 325 14.94 18.88 -6.92
N ILE A 326 15.31 18.34 -5.75
CA ILE A 326 15.48 19.12 -4.53
C ILE A 326 16.85 18.91 -3.87
N SER A 327 17.27 19.87 -3.04
CA SER A 327 18.23 19.66 -1.97
C SER A 327 17.54 19.91 -0.63
N ALA A 328 17.26 18.84 0.10
CA ALA A 328 16.64 18.96 1.41
C ALA A 328 17.58 19.66 2.42
N ARG A 329 18.89 19.50 2.25
CA ARG A 329 19.92 20.13 3.09
C ARG A 329 19.96 21.64 2.89
N ASP A 330 19.93 22.09 1.63
CA ASP A 330 20.11 23.49 1.26
C ASP A 330 18.77 24.21 1.05
N ASN A 331 17.64 23.57 1.39
CA ASN A 331 16.28 24.09 1.22
C ASN A 331 15.93 24.51 -0.22
N ILE A 332 16.49 23.82 -1.22
CA ILE A 332 16.27 24.13 -2.63
C ILE A 332 15.08 23.31 -3.15
N GLY A 333 14.12 23.97 -3.78
CA GLY A 333 12.97 23.35 -4.47
C GLY A 333 11.81 22.96 -3.56
N LEU A 334 11.88 23.18 -2.24
CA LEU A 334 10.84 22.75 -1.29
C LEU A 334 9.52 23.52 -1.47
N GLU A 335 9.57 24.81 -1.82
CA GLU A 335 8.36 25.59 -2.09
C GLU A 335 7.56 25.01 -3.28
N ALA A 336 8.25 24.67 -4.38
CA ALA A 336 7.62 24.05 -5.53
C ALA A 336 7.08 22.64 -5.23
N LEU A 337 7.76 21.88 -4.36
CA LEU A 337 7.33 20.58 -3.87
C LEU A 337 6.00 20.72 -3.12
N PHE A 338 5.88 21.62 -2.15
CA PHE A 338 4.68 21.82 -1.35
C PHE A 338 3.51 22.38 -2.17
N ARG A 339 3.76 23.29 -3.13
CA ARG A 339 2.71 23.69 -4.09
C ARG A 339 2.15 22.50 -4.85
N SER A 340 2.98 21.50 -5.17
CA SER A 340 2.49 20.26 -5.80
C SER A 340 1.79 19.31 -4.84
N VAL A 341 2.16 19.29 -3.56
CA VAL A 341 1.42 18.60 -2.49
C VAL A 341 0.01 19.15 -2.40
N ASP A 342 -0.14 20.47 -2.38
CA ASP A 342 -1.45 21.14 -2.34
C ASP A 342 -2.29 20.86 -3.58
N ALA A 343 -1.67 20.92 -4.76
CA ALA A 343 -2.36 20.62 -6.01
C ALA A 343 -2.82 19.15 -6.08
N ALA A 344 -1.98 18.21 -5.59
CA ALA A 344 -2.29 16.79 -5.54
C ALA A 344 -3.43 16.50 -4.55
N TYR A 345 -3.40 17.13 -3.37
CA TYR A 345 -4.51 17.05 -2.40
C TYR A 345 -5.82 17.58 -2.97
N ALA A 346 -5.78 18.77 -3.56
CA ALA A 346 -6.98 19.38 -4.21
C ALA A 346 -7.53 18.49 -5.32
N ALA A 347 -6.66 17.89 -6.15
CA ALA A 347 -7.06 16.95 -7.19
C ALA A 347 -7.70 15.68 -6.61
N ALA A 348 -7.15 15.14 -5.52
CA ALA A 348 -7.67 13.94 -4.85
C ALA A 348 -9.06 14.17 -4.24
N MET A 349 -9.31 15.37 -3.71
CA MET A 349 -10.58 15.77 -3.06
C MET A 349 -11.59 16.38 -4.02
N THR A 350 -11.23 16.56 -5.30
CA THR A 350 -12.10 17.24 -6.28
C THR A 350 -13.45 16.53 -6.44
N LYS A 351 -14.53 17.32 -6.37
CA LYS A 351 -15.88 16.87 -6.76
C LYS A 351 -16.03 16.97 -8.26
N LEU A 352 -16.25 15.83 -8.91
CA LEU A 352 -16.40 15.72 -10.36
C LEU A 352 -17.88 15.85 -10.76
N SER A 353 -18.19 16.81 -11.61
CA SER A 353 -19.55 17.01 -12.10
C SER A 353 -20.02 15.84 -12.97
N THR A 354 -21.11 15.19 -12.58
CA THR A 354 -21.71 14.06 -13.29
C THR A 354 -22.04 14.37 -14.77
N PRO A 355 -22.65 15.52 -15.13
CA PRO A 355 -22.89 15.86 -16.55
C PRO A 355 -21.58 15.95 -17.35
N ARG A 356 -20.51 16.50 -16.75
CA ARG A 356 -19.21 16.60 -17.41
C ARG A 356 -18.53 15.22 -17.54
N LEU A 357 -18.64 14.35 -16.53
CA LEU A 357 -18.16 12.96 -16.60
C LEU A 357 -18.84 12.18 -17.73
N ALA A 358 -20.18 12.30 -17.83
CA ALA A 358 -20.95 11.64 -18.89
C ALA A 358 -20.54 12.14 -20.29
N ARG A 359 -20.34 13.44 -20.47
CA ARG A 359 -19.89 14.03 -21.73
C ARG A 359 -18.50 13.53 -22.12
N VAL A 360 -17.52 13.60 -21.19
CA VAL A 360 -16.16 13.11 -21.43
C VAL A 360 -16.14 11.62 -21.80
N LEU A 361 -17.00 10.80 -21.15
CA LEU A 361 -17.14 9.39 -21.49
C LEU A 361 -17.66 9.19 -22.92
N ILE A 362 -18.72 9.93 -23.30
CA ILE A 362 -19.31 9.84 -24.65
C ILE A 362 -18.28 10.24 -25.70
N ASP A 363 -17.57 11.33 -25.50
CA ASP A 363 -16.52 11.82 -26.41
C ASP A 363 -15.37 10.81 -26.53
N ALA A 364 -14.93 10.22 -25.40
CA ALA A 364 -13.92 9.18 -25.39
C ALA A 364 -14.33 7.94 -26.18
N VAL A 365 -15.56 7.47 -26.00
CA VAL A 365 -16.11 6.29 -26.72
C VAL A 365 -16.31 6.60 -28.21
N ALA A 366 -16.70 7.83 -28.55
CA ALA A 366 -16.82 8.26 -29.94
C ALA A 366 -15.45 8.33 -30.64
N LYS A 367 -14.41 8.84 -29.95
CA LYS A 367 -13.05 8.93 -30.45
C LYS A 367 -12.42 7.55 -30.62
N GLN A 368 -12.60 6.66 -29.66
CA GLN A 368 -12.09 5.31 -29.66
C GLN A 368 -13.09 4.35 -29.02
N ALA A 369 -13.79 3.57 -29.83
CA ALA A 369 -14.73 2.58 -29.34
C ALA A 369 -14.03 1.42 -28.64
N PRO A 370 -14.63 0.85 -27.57
CA PRO A 370 -14.05 -0.33 -26.89
C PRO A 370 -13.84 -1.49 -27.85
N PRO A 371 -12.75 -2.23 -27.73
CA PRO A 371 -12.50 -3.43 -28.54
C PRO A 371 -13.58 -4.49 -28.28
N LYS A 372 -13.88 -5.30 -29.28
CA LYS A 372 -14.75 -6.48 -29.12
C LYS A 372 -14.06 -7.51 -28.24
N HIS A 373 -14.81 -8.13 -27.35
CA HIS A 373 -14.39 -9.30 -26.59
C HIS A 373 -15.28 -10.48 -26.96
N GLY A 374 -14.80 -11.35 -27.83
CA GLY A 374 -15.64 -12.38 -28.46
C GLY A 374 -16.76 -11.77 -29.29
N VAL A 375 -18.00 -12.23 -29.06
CA VAL A 375 -19.21 -11.71 -29.71
C VAL A 375 -19.71 -10.38 -29.11
N PHE A 376 -19.20 -9.97 -27.96
CA PHE A 376 -19.67 -8.79 -27.24
C PHE A 376 -18.79 -7.58 -27.54
N ARG A 377 -19.41 -6.42 -27.75
CA ARG A 377 -18.74 -5.12 -27.71
C ARG A 377 -19.23 -4.36 -26.47
N PRO A 378 -18.34 -4.04 -25.51
CA PRO A 378 -18.69 -3.22 -24.38
C PRO A 378 -19.29 -1.89 -24.82
N LYS A 379 -20.35 -1.44 -24.13
CA LYS A 379 -21.02 -0.16 -24.43
C LYS A 379 -21.12 0.67 -23.14
N PRO A 380 -20.08 1.44 -22.76
CA PRO A 380 -20.16 2.42 -21.70
C PRO A 380 -21.20 3.49 -22.05
N ARG A 381 -22.09 3.85 -21.11
CA ARG A 381 -23.21 4.77 -21.37
C ARG A 381 -23.26 5.96 -20.43
N TYR A 382 -22.84 5.76 -19.20
CA TYR A 382 -23.01 6.75 -18.15
C TYR A 382 -21.84 6.65 -17.16
N ALA A 383 -21.42 7.80 -16.62
CA ALA A 383 -20.37 7.85 -15.59
C ALA A 383 -20.76 8.84 -14.50
N HIS A 384 -20.44 8.49 -13.25
CA HIS A 384 -20.55 9.38 -12.09
C HIS A 384 -19.39 9.17 -11.15
N GLN A 385 -19.18 10.08 -10.22
CA GLN A 385 -18.17 9.92 -9.17
C GLN A 385 -18.68 8.98 -8.08
N GLY A 386 -17.93 7.94 -7.78
CA GLY A 386 -18.23 6.96 -6.73
C GLY A 386 -17.47 7.21 -5.42
N GLY A 387 -16.47 8.10 -5.43
CA GLY A 387 -15.65 8.42 -4.25
C GLY A 387 -14.57 9.46 -4.53
N SER A 388 -13.92 9.92 -3.48
CA SER A 388 -12.77 10.83 -3.51
C SER A 388 -11.63 10.25 -2.66
N ASN A 389 -10.42 10.71 -2.91
CA ASN A 389 -9.18 10.29 -2.24
C ASN A 389 -8.94 8.75 -2.23
N PRO A 390 -8.75 8.11 -3.41
CA PRO A 390 -8.61 8.73 -4.74
C PRO A 390 -9.98 9.00 -5.40
N PRO A 391 -10.02 9.84 -6.46
CA PRO A 391 -11.20 9.95 -7.30
C PRO A 391 -11.56 8.59 -7.90
N ILE A 392 -12.82 8.17 -7.69
CA ILE A 392 -13.36 6.93 -8.26
C ILE A 392 -14.44 7.30 -9.25
N ILE A 393 -14.31 6.86 -10.50
CA ILE A 393 -15.32 7.05 -11.53
C ILE A 393 -16.01 5.71 -11.77
N VAL A 394 -17.33 5.69 -11.55
CA VAL A 394 -18.15 4.51 -11.82
C VAL A 394 -18.74 4.65 -13.22
N VAL A 395 -18.41 3.70 -14.09
CA VAL A 395 -18.87 3.65 -15.48
C VAL A 395 -19.90 2.54 -15.63
N HIS A 396 -21.14 2.94 -15.96
CA HIS A 396 -22.24 2.03 -16.22
C HIS A 396 -22.40 1.75 -17.70
N GLY A 397 -22.81 0.54 -18.04
CA GLY A 397 -23.07 0.18 -19.43
C GLY A 397 -23.35 -1.31 -19.63
N ASN A 398 -23.45 -1.74 -20.88
CA ASN A 398 -23.67 -3.13 -21.24
C ASN A 398 -22.32 -3.82 -21.48
N ALA A 399 -22.11 -4.99 -20.88
CA ALA A 399 -20.88 -5.80 -20.99
C ALA A 399 -19.59 -5.01 -20.67
N VAL A 400 -19.67 -4.01 -19.79
CA VAL A 400 -18.51 -3.18 -19.40
C VAL A 400 -17.52 -3.93 -18.54
N ASP A 401 -17.92 -5.04 -17.93
CA ASP A 401 -17.07 -6.02 -17.26
C ASP A 401 -16.06 -6.71 -18.22
N LYS A 402 -16.29 -6.63 -19.54
CA LYS A 402 -15.41 -7.16 -20.59
C LYS A 402 -14.43 -6.12 -21.14
N ILE A 403 -14.38 -4.93 -20.57
CA ILE A 403 -13.44 -3.89 -20.98
C ILE A 403 -12.00 -4.36 -20.64
N THR A 404 -11.12 -4.27 -21.63
CA THR A 404 -9.71 -4.63 -21.50
C THR A 404 -8.94 -3.59 -20.68
N ASP A 405 -7.84 -4.00 -20.03
CA ASP A 405 -7.01 -3.10 -19.24
C ASP A 405 -6.40 -1.97 -20.07
N SER A 406 -6.09 -2.22 -21.34
CA SER A 406 -5.61 -1.16 -22.25
C SER A 406 -6.65 -0.09 -22.50
N TYR A 407 -7.93 -0.47 -22.64
CA TYR A 407 -9.01 0.50 -22.81
C TYR A 407 -9.35 1.21 -21.50
N ARG A 408 -9.24 0.52 -20.35
CA ARG A 408 -9.34 1.14 -19.03
C ARG A 408 -8.31 2.26 -18.87
N ARG A 409 -7.03 1.99 -19.19
CA ARG A 409 -5.95 3.00 -19.13
C ARG A 409 -6.23 4.19 -20.05
N TYR A 410 -6.77 3.93 -21.25
CA TYR A 410 -7.20 5.00 -22.15
C TYR A 410 -8.24 5.91 -21.52
N LEU A 411 -9.28 5.33 -20.89
CA LEU A 411 -10.29 6.09 -20.18
C LEU A 411 -9.72 6.85 -18.97
N GLU A 412 -8.86 6.22 -18.18
CA GLU A 412 -8.17 6.86 -17.05
C GLU A 412 -7.38 8.07 -17.51
N HIS A 413 -6.59 7.94 -18.56
CA HIS A 413 -5.84 9.06 -19.14
C HIS A 413 -6.78 10.18 -19.61
N THR A 414 -7.84 9.83 -20.35
CA THR A 414 -8.82 10.80 -20.87
C THR A 414 -9.51 11.57 -19.75
N PHE A 415 -9.96 10.89 -18.69
CA PHE A 415 -10.58 11.56 -17.53
C PHE A 415 -9.56 12.41 -16.77
N ARG A 416 -8.32 11.91 -16.58
CA ARG A 416 -7.25 12.66 -15.90
C ARG A 416 -6.95 13.97 -16.61
N GLU A 417 -6.82 13.96 -17.92
CA GLU A 417 -6.62 15.19 -18.70
C GLU A 417 -7.83 16.14 -18.64
N ALA A 418 -9.05 15.62 -18.86
CA ALA A 418 -10.25 16.42 -18.89
C ALA A 418 -10.53 17.14 -17.56
N PHE A 419 -10.20 16.51 -16.43
CA PHE A 419 -10.43 17.06 -15.09
C PHE A 419 -9.16 17.59 -14.42
N LYS A 420 -8.02 17.57 -15.10
CA LYS A 420 -6.71 18.04 -14.58
C LYS A 420 -6.33 17.36 -13.26
N LEU A 421 -6.55 16.05 -13.15
CA LEU A 421 -6.27 15.26 -11.96
C LEU A 421 -4.78 14.92 -11.89
N GLN A 422 -3.94 15.89 -11.54
CA GLN A 422 -2.50 15.73 -11.41
C GLN A 422 -2.13 15.42 -9.97
N GLY A 423 -1.18 14.50 -9.77
CA GLY A 423 -0.70 14.11 -8.45
C GLY A 423 -1.61 13.12 -7.71
N THR A 424 -2.68 12.64 -8.32
CA THR A 424 -3.57 11.64 -7.71
C THR A 424 -3.84 10.48 -8.65
N PRO A 425 -3.81 9.22 -8.16
CA PRO A 425 -4.29 8.08 -8.92
C PRO A 425 -5.79 8.22 -9.18
N LEU A 426 -6.25 7.70 -10.31
CA LEU A 426 -7.66 7.64 -10.67
C LEU A 426 -8.09 6.18 -10.76
N ARG A 427 -9.25 5.84 -10.19
CA ARG A 427 -9.83 4.50 -10.29
C ARG A 427 -11.10 4.51 -11.12
N ILE A 428 -11.23 3.55 -12.05
CA ILE A 428 -12.46 3.33 -12.78
C ILE A 428 -13.08 2.00 -12.34
N GLN A 429 -14.33 2.04 -11.91
CA GLN A 429 -15.15 0.88 -11.63
C GLN A 429 -16.16 0.67 -12.74
N PHE A 430 -16.27 -0.54 -13.27
CA PHE A 430 -17.23 -0.89 -14.30
C PHE A 430 -18.40 -1.64 -13.70
N VAL A 431 -19.61 -1.14 -13.92
CA VAL A 431 -20.86 -1.74 -13.44
C VAL A 431 -21.73 -2.12 -14.64
N THR A 432 -21.82 -3.42 -14.91
CA THR A 432 -22.68 -3.92 -15.99
C THR A 432 -24.15 -3.84 -15.56
N SER A 433 -24.97 -3.15 -16.35
CA SER A 433 -26.42 -3.10 -16.16
C SER A 433 -26.98 -4.51 -16.38
N LYS A 434 -27.68 -5.08 -15.39
CA LYS A 434 -28.44 -6.32 -15.60
C LYS A 434 -29.49 -6.05 -16.67
N ASN A 435 -29.54 -6.93 -17.69
CA ASN A 435 -30.63 -6.89 -18.66
C ASN A 435 -31.93 -7.25 -17.95
N PRO A 436 -32.92 -6.35 -17.79
CA PRO A 436 -34.16 -6.66 -17.09
C PRO A 436 -34.99 -7.74 -17.81
N PHE A 437 -34.62 -8.13 -19.03
CA PHE A 437 -35.31 -9.15 -19.84
C PHE A 437 -34.56 -10.48 -19.92
N ALA A 438 -33.39 -10.65 -19.27
CA ALA A 438 -32.58 -11.88 -19.34
C ALA A 438 -33.23 -13.07 -18.62
N ASP A 439 -34.19 -12.85 -17.73
CA ASP A 439 -34.87 -13.91 -16.96
C ASP A 439 -36.19 -14.38 -17.60
N LYS A 440 -36.59 -13.87 -18.79
CA LYS A 440 -37.83 -14.28 -19.47
C LYS A 440 -37.66 -15.47 -20.41
N ASP A 441 -36.44 -15.85 -20.76
CA ASP A 441 -36.16 -16.96 -21.70
C ASP A 441 -35.79 -18.29 -20.97
N LYS A 442 -36.05 -18.39 -19.65
CA LYS A 442 -35.91 -19.62 -18.85
C LYS A 442 -37.25 -20.02 -18.20
N LYS A 443 -38.29 -20.04 -18.99
CA LYS A 443 -39.54 -20.78 -18.64
C LYS A 443 -39.89 -21.69 -19.78
#